data_c994de8c5d800a7dc0b017a5ea1cf610
#
_entry.id   c994de8c5d800a7dc0b017a5ea1cf610
#
_cell.length_a   1.000
_cell.length_b   1.000
_cell.length_c   1.000
_cell.angle_alpha   90.00
_cell.angle_beta   90.00
_cell.angle_gamma   90.00
#
_symmetry.space_group_name_H-M   'P 1'
#
loop_
_entity.id
_entity.type
_entity.pdbx_description
1 polymer ?
#
loop_
_entity_poly.entity_id
_entity_poly.type
_entity_poly.pdbx_seq_one_letter_code
_entity_poly.pdbx_strand_id
1 'polypeptide(L)'
;MSRDEMSALQGKRLNKLVNLVYHNVPFYRNKMQEMDLSPDDIQTIEDIVKLPFTTKQDLRDNYPYGLQAAPASEIVRVHASSGTTGNPTIVGYTRRDLSVWSEVMSRCLSAYGVTRNDTFSVSYGYGLFTGGLGAHYGVENLGATVIPASTGNTEKHVRLIRDLGITGIACTPSYALYLAEVVERMGLTKNDINLRIGAFGAEPWTESMRKEIEERLGLKGYNIYGLSEIMGPGVSYECQEQHGSHINEDHFYSEIINPETLERLPDGEVGELVFTTLTKEGMPLLRYRTKDLTSLMEGECPCGRTNIRMSGIVGRSDDMLIIRGINVFPSQVESVILDMPQFEPQYMLVVDRKNNLDSLQVQVEVRKDFFSDDMGSMLAMKKALSDKLKSVLSISAEVKLMEPNSIARSEGKSKRVIDNRILK
;
A
#
# COMPACT_ATOMS: atom_id res chain seq x y z
N MET A 1 -18.90 -16.21 -9.28
CA MET A 1 -19.88 -15.21 -9.73
C MET A 1 -19.46 -14.80 -11.13
N SER A 2 -20.39 -14.74 -12.10
CA SER A 2 -20.09 -14.24 -13.44
C SER A 2 -19.86 -12.72 -13.43
N ARG A 3 -19.34 -12.16 -14.53
CA ARG A 3 -19.15 -10.69 -14.63
C ARG A 3 -20.49 -9.96 -14.61
N ASP A 4 -21.53 -10.50 -15.27
CA ASP A 4 -22.86 -9.90 -15.28
C ASP A 4 -23.50 -9.88 -13.89
N GLU A 5 -23.39 -10.98 -13.14
CA GLU A 5 -23.86 -11.05 -11.75
C GLU A 5 -23.10 -10.06 -10.85
N MET A 6 -21.81 -9.90 -11.07
CA MET A 6 -20.99 -8.93 -10.29
C MET A 6 -21.41 -7.50 -10.63
N SER A 7 -21.55 -7.15 -11.92
CA SER A 7 -21.99 -5.82 -12.34
C SER A 7 -23.39 -5.48 -11.80
N ALA A 8 -24.32 -6.43 -11.85
CA ALA A 8 -25.66 -6.26 -11.27
C ALA A 8 -25.61 -6.04 -9.75
N LEU A 9 -24.75 -6.78 -9.02
CA LEU A 9 -24.54 -6.58 -7.58
C LEU A 9 -23.94 -5.23 -7.28
N GLN A 10 -22.93 -4.82 -8.03
CA GLN A 10 -22.27 -3.54 -7.89
C GLN A 10 -23.22 -2.37 -8.17
N GLY A 11 -24.03 -2.44 -9.24
CA GLY A 11 -25.05 -1.43 -9.54
C GLY A 11 -26.08 -1.27 -8.42
N LYS A 12 -26.59 -2.38 -7.87
CA LYS A 12 -27.50 -2.35 -6.71
C LYS A 12 -26.85 -1.72 -5.48
N ARG A 13 -25.60 -2.03 -5.21
CA ARG A 13 -24.83 -1.47 -4.08
C ARG A 13 -24.52 0.00 -4.29
N LEU A 14 -24.17 0.40 -5.53
CA LEU A 14 -23.92 1.78 -5.90
C LEU A 14 -25.18 2.66 -5.71
N ASN A 15 -26.32 2.22 -6.22
CA ASN A 15 -27.58 2.94 -6.03
C ASN A 15 -27.89 3.15 -4.54
N LYS A 16 -27.76 2.10 -3.72
CA LYS A 16 -27.93 2.21 -2.26
C LYS A 16 -26.96 3.21 -1.64
N LEU A 17 -25.69 3.16 -2.05
CA LEU A 17 -24.65 4.05 -1.55
C LEU A 17 -24.93 5.52 -1.90
N VAL A 18 -25.29 5.79 -3.17
CA VAL A 18 -25.58 7.12 -3.64
C VAL A 18 -26.78 7.73 -2.90
N ASN A 19 -27.82 6.94 -2.68
CA ASN A 19 -28.96 7.36 -1.85
C ASN A 19 -28.51 7.69 -0.41
N LEU A 20 -27.68 6.84 0.20
CA LEU A 20 -27.16 7.07 1.56
C LEU A 20 -26.40 8.40 1.66
N VAL A 21 -25.43 8.62 0.75
CA VAL A 21 -24.58 9.83 0.83
C VAL A 21 -25.33 11.08 0.44
N TYR A 22 -26.25 11.01 -0.54
CA TYR A 22 -27.07 12.15 -0.95
C TYR A 22 -27.95 12.69 0.16
N HIS A 23 -28.57 11.79 0.93
CA HIS A 23 -29.47 12.20 2.01
C HIS A 23 -28.71 12.58 3.30
N ASN A 24 -27.59 11.94 3.60
CA ASN A 24 -26.93 12.09 4.91
C ASN A 24 -25.65 12.94 4.87
N VAL A 25 -25.03 13.16 3.69
CA VAL A 25 -23.75 13.87 3.59
C VAL A 25 -23.93 15.14 2.73
N PRO A 26 -24.02 16.33 3.36
CA PRO A 26 -24.22 17.59 2.63
C PRO A 26 -23.18 17.83 1.53
N PHE A 27 -21.93 17.44 1.77
CA PHE A 27 -20.86 17.54 0.79
C PHE A 27 -21.21 16.85 -0.55
N TYR A 28 -21.65 15.59 -0.52
CA TYR A 28 -22.02 14.86 -1.74
C TYR A 28 -23.31 15.39 -2.37
N ARG A 29 -24.31 15.70 -1.54
CA ARG A 29 -25.54 16.28 -2.04
C ARG A 29 -25.30 17.59 -2.81
N ASN A 30 -24.51 18.52 -2.26
CA ASN A 30 -24.20 19.77 -2.90
C ASN A 30 -23.43 19.56 -4.23
N LYS A 31 -22.38 18.72 -4.21
CA LYS A 31 -21.64 18.40 -5.44
C LYS A 31 -22.52 17.78 -6.52
N MET A 32 -23.42 16.87 -6.15
CA MET A 32 -24.34 16.27 -7.12
C MET A 32 -25.36 17.29 -7.66
N GLN A 33 -25.90 18.15 -6.81
CA GLN A 33 -26.82 19.22 -7.23
C GLN A 33 -26.14 20.24 -8.16
N GLU A 34 -24.87 20.58 -7.92
CA GLU A 34 -24.07 21.44 -8.82
C GLU A 34 -23.86 20.80 -10.22
N MET A 35 -24.00 19.48 -10.32
CA MET A 35 -23.91 18.73 -11.57
C MET A 35 -25.28 18.35 -12.14
N ASP A 36 -26.37 18.88 -11.60
CA ASP A 36 -27.75 18.52 -11.93
C ASP A 36 -28.05 17.01 -11.79
N LEU A 37 -27.40 16.33 -10.81
CA LEU A 37 -27.56 14.93 -10.55
C LEU A 37 -28.39 14.64 -9.31
N SER A 38 -29.23 13.63 -9.43
CA SER A 38 -30.01 13.04 -8.35
C SER A 38 -29.66 11.54 -8.17
N PRO A 39 -30.04 10.90 -7.07
CA PRO A 39 -29.87 9.45 -6.94
C PRO A 39 -30.58 8.61 -8.02
N ASP A 40 -31.64 9.14 -8.61
CA ASP A 40 -32.41 8.45 -9.66
C ASP A 40 -31.66 8.36 -10.99
N ASP A 41 -30.63 9.17 -11.20
CA ASP A 41 -29.78 9.17 -12.39
C ASP A 41 -28.71 8.06 -12.35
N ILE A 42 -28.59 7.33 -11.22
CA ILE A 42 -27.58 6.31 -10.96
C ILE A 42 -28.28 4.95 -10.75
N GLN A 43 -28.47 4.20 -11.83
CA GLN A 43 -29.22 2.96 -11.86
C GLN A 43 -28.32 1.73 -12.02
N THR A 44 -27.24 1.87 -12.77
CA THR A 44 -26.30 0.79 -13.06
C THR A 44 -24.89 1.15 -12.60
N ILE A 45 -23.96 0.20 -12.65
CA ILE A 45 -22.58 0.47 -12.26
C ILE A 45 -21.85 1.38 -13.26
N GLU A 46 -22.28 1.38 -14.51
CA GLU A 46 -21.74 2.20 -15.58
C GLU A 46 -22.04 3.71 -15.32
N ASP A 47 -23.10 4.01 -14.60
CA ASP A 47 -23.47 5.39 -14.25
C ASP A 47 -22.48 6.04 -13.26
N ILE A 48 -21.56 5.29 -12.69
CA ILE A 48 -20.57 5.77 -11.70
C ILE A 48 -19.74 6.93 -12.27
N VAL A 49 -19.48 6.94 -13.57
CA VAL A 49 -18.71 8.01 -14.23
C VAL A 49 -19.37 9.39 -14.15
N LYS A 50 -20.69 9.44 -13.90
CA LYS A 50 -21.43 10.67 -13.68
C LYS A 50 -21.15 11.31 -12.32
N LEU A 51 -20.72 10.49 -11.33
CA LEU A 51 -20.54 10.93 -9.96
C LEU A 51 -19.26 11.76 -9.77
N PRO A 52 -19.28 12.73 -8.84
CA PRO A 52 -18.11 13.56 -8.55
C PRO A 52 -16.98 12.76 -7.91
N PHE A 53 -15.74 13.17 -8.17
CA PHE A 53 -14.58 12.68 -7.47
C PHE A 53 -14.51 13.21 -6.03
N THR A 54 -13.94 12.36 -5.17
CA THR A 54 -13.52 12.74 -3.81
C THR A 54 -11.99 12.71 -3.75
N THR A 55 -11.40 13.70 -3.10
CA THR A 55 -9.95 13.83 -2.93
C THR A 55 -9.58 13.81 -1.45
N LYS A 56 -8.30 13.63 -1.15
CA LYS A 56 -7.79 13.77 0.23
C LYS A 56 -7.98 15.17 0.79
N GLN A 57 -7.99 16.20 -0.07
CA GLN A 57 -8.26 17.57 0.35
C GLN A 57 -9.72 17.73 0.80
N ASP A 58 -10.68 17.14 0.07
CA ASP A 58 -12.09 17.16 0.49
C ASP A 58 -12.28 16.55 1.90
N LEU A 59 -11.54 15.48 2.23
CA LEU A 59 -11.57 14.88 3.57
C LEU A 59 -11.01 15.83 4.65
N ARG A 60 -9.97 16.59 4.33
CA ARG A 60 -9.37 17.58 5.24
C ARG A 60 -10.26 18.79 5.45
N ASP A 61 -10.87 19.27 4.38
CA ASP A 61 -11.76 20.44 4.42
C ASP A 61 -13.05 20.16 5.17
N ASN A 62 -13.46 18.90 5.22
CA ASN A 62 -14.60 18.40 5.98
C ASN A 62 -14.23 17.76 7.32
N TYR A 63 -13.03 18.05 7.85
CA TYR A 63 -12.58 17.54 9.17
C TYR A 63 -13.47 18.04 10.30
N PRO A 64 -13.81 17.20 11.32
CA PRO A 64 -13.45 15.79 11.39
C PRO A 64 -14.49 14.83 10.79
N TYR A 65 -15.78 15.19 10.73
CA TYR A 65 -16.89 14.28 10.46
C TYR A 65 -17.81 14.73 9.30
N GLY A 66 -17.42 15.72 8.51
CA GLY A 66 -18.25 16.28 7.44
C GLY A 66 -18.62 15.29 6.31
N LEU A 67 -17.87 14.17 6.18
CA LEU A 67 -18.18 13.09 5.24
C LEU A 67 -18.81 11.85 5.91
N GLN A 68 -19.17 11.94 7.19
CA GLN A 68 -19.83 10.84 7.91
C GLN A 68 -21.28 10.71 7.48
N ALA A 69 -21.69 9.52 7.04
CA ALA A 69 -23.04 9.21 6.58
C ALA A 69 -23.90 8.54 7.66
N ALA A 70 -23.29 7.80 8.59
CA ALA A 70 -23.98 7.18 9.71
C ALA A 70 -24.09 8.15 10.90
N PRO A 71 -25.13 8.06 11.74
CA PRO A 71 -25.22 8.78 13.00
C PRO A 71 -24.01 8.52 13.91
N ALA A 72 -23.57 9.51 14.67
CA ALA A 72 -22.43 9.37 15.59
C ALA A 72 -22.58 8.21 16.59
N SER A 73 -23.83 7.91 17.00
CA SER A 73 -24.15 6.79 17.89
C SER A 73 -23.91 5.40 17.29
N GLU A 74 -23.79 5.29 15.96
CA GLU A 74 -23.50 4.04 15.25
C GLU A 74 -22.00 3.87 14.96
N ILE A 75 -21.20 4.92 15.10
CA ILE A 75 -19.76 4.85 14.95
C ILE A 75 -19.14 4.21 16.19
N VAL A 76 -18.55 3.04 16.01
CA VAL A 76 -17.97 2.24 17.11
C VAL A 76 -16.44 2.23 17.09
N ARG A 77 -15.82 2.72 16.02
CA ARG A 77 -14.36 2.85 15.89
C ARG A 77 -14.00 4.02 14.98
N VAL A 78 -12.91 4.68 15.32
CA VAL A 78 -12.30 5.75 14.51
C VAL A 78 -10.85 5.41 14.25
N HIS A 79 -10.45 5.54 13.00
CA HIS A 79 -9.04 5.51 12.57
C HIS A 79 -8.67 6.85 11.96
N ALA A 80 -7.37 7.07 11.80
CA ALA A 80 -6.84 8.24 11.11
C ALA A 80 -5.63 7.88 10.26
N SER A 81 -5.48 8.53 9.12
CA SER A 81 -4.24 8.47 8.36
C SER A 81 -3.18 9.33 9.02
N SER A 82 -1.91 8.92 8.97
CA SER A 82 -0.77 9.71 9.42
C SER A 82 -0.51 10.84 8.43
N GLY A 83 -1.22 11.97 8.58
CA GLY A 83 -0.92 13.17 7.80
C GLY A 83 0.41 13.75 8.24
N THR A 84 1.36 13.90 7.33
CA THR A 84 2.64 14.58 7.58
C THR A 84 2.49 16.10 7.62
N THR A 85 1.39 16.65 7.10
CA THR A 85 1.08 18.08 7.03
C THR A 85 -0.42 18.32 7.25
N GLY A 86 -0.78 19.08 8.30
CA GLY A 86 -2.16 19.48 8.58
C GLY A 86 -2.99 18.47 9.39
N ASN A 87 -4.32 18.63 9.38
CA ASN A 87 -5.23 17.75 10.11
C ASN A 87 -5.17 16.32 9.57
N PRO A 88 -5.20 15.28 10.45
CA PRO A 88 -5.28 13.89 10.01
C PRO A 88 -6.61 13.64 9.31
N THR A 89 -6.62 12.70 8.38
CA THR A 89 -7.87 12.23 7.78
C THR A 89 -8.55 11.25 8.75
N ILE A 90 -9.70 11.64 9.28
CA ILE A 90 -10.50 10.82 10.21
C ILE A 90 -11.41 9.88 9.42
N VAL A 91 -11.52 8.63 9.88
CA VAL A 91 -12.38 7.62 9.25
C VAL A 91 -13.17 6.88 10.32
N GLY A 92 -14.49 7.04 10.31
CA GLY A 92 -15.41 6.37 11.20
C GLY A 92 -15.93 5.05 10.63
N TYR A 93 -16.11 4.06 11.50
CA TYR A 93 -16.59 2.72 11.16
C TYR A 93 -17.79 2.33 12.03
N THR A 94 -18.84 1.81 11.39
CA THR A 94 -19.95 1.11 12.06
C THR A 94 -19.55 -0.33 12.43
N ARG A 95 -20.38 -1.03 13.20
CA ARG A 95 -20.19 -2.46 13.46
C ARG A 95 -20.20 -3.28 12.17
N ARG A 96 -21.05 -2.90 11.22
CA ARG A 96 -21.13 -3.58 9.91
C ARG A 96 -19.87 -3.35 9.09
N ASP A 97 -19.35 -2.12 9.06
CA ASP A 97 -18.09 -1.83 8.39
C ASP A 97 -16.95 -2.69 8.94
N LEU A 98 -16.87 -2.85 10.27
CA LEU A 98 -15.85 -3.70 10.90
C LEU A 98 -16.05 -5.19 10.57
N SER A 99 -17.28 -5.65 10.47
CA SER A 99 -17.59 -7.04 10.07
C SER A 99 -17.16 -7.29 8.61
N VAL A 100 -17.50 -6.37 7.69
CA VAL A 100 -17.04 -6.43 6.28
C VAL A 100 -15.53 -6.42 6.22
N TRP A 101 -14.88 -5.54 6.99
CA TRP A 101 -13.42 -5.46 7.00
C TRP A 101 -12.76 -6.76 7.46
N SER A 102 -13.25 -7.35 8.55
CA SER A 102 -12.77 -8.64 9.04
C SER A 102 -12.94 -9.75 7.98
N GLU A 103 -14.08 -9.74 7.28
CA GLU A 103 -14.36 -10.70 6.21
C GLU A 103 -13.39 -10.56 5.02
N VAL A 104 -13.22 -9.35 4.45
CA VAL A 104 -12.31 -9.14 3.31
C VAL A 104 -10.87 -9.46 3.68
N MET A 105 -10.44 -9.16 4.90
CA MET A 105 -9.13 -9.56 5.39
C MET A 105 -8.97 -11.08 5.51
N SER A 106 -9.99 -11.80 5.98
CA SER A 106 -9.97 -13.27 6.00
C SER A 106 -9.88 -13.87 4.60
N ARG A 107 -10.56 -13.26 3.61
CA ARG A 107 -10.44 -13.67 2.19
C ARG A 107 -9.00 -13.51 1.70
N CYS A 108 -8.34 -12.39 2.02
CA CYS A 108 -6.94 -12.14 1.68
C CYS A 108 -6.03 -13.22 2.27
N LEU A 109 -6.12 -13.45 3.57
CA LEU A 109 -5.31 -14.44 4.29
C LEU A 109 -5.54 -15.87 3.76
N SER A 110 -6.81 -16.23 3.48
CA SER A 110 -7.14 -17.51 2.85
C SER A 110 -6.54 -17.65 1.45
N ALA A 111 -6.45 -16.55 0.69
CA ALA A 111 -5.83 -16.56 -0.63
C ALA A 111 -4.32 -16.81 -0.58
N TYR A 112 -3.65 -16.41 0.51
CA TYR A 112 -2.25 -16.73 0.78
C TYR A 112 -2.03 -18.17 1.27
N GLY A 113 -3.10 -18.87 1.61
CA GLY A 113 -3.06 -20.22 2.17
C GLY A 113 -2.96 -20.26 3.70
N VAL A 114 -3.36 -19.17 4.38
CA VAL A 114 -3.53 -19.19 5.85
C VAL A 114 -4.76 -20.01 6.21
N THR A 115 -4.66 -20.81 7.24
CA THR A 115 -5.71 -21.68 7.77
C THR A 115 -5.88 -21.46 9.28
N ARG A 116 -6.89 -22.09 9.87
CA ARG A 116 -7.10 -22.08 11.31
C ARG A 116 -5.96 -22.67 12.14
N ASN A 117 -5.08 -23.44 11.51
CA ASN A 117 -3.95 -24.09 12.18
C ASN A 117 -2.72 -23.18 12.26
N ASP A 118 -2.81 -21.98 11.71
CA ASP A 118 -1.70 -21.03 11.68
C ASP A 118 -1.68 -20.13 12.91
N THR A 119 -0.48 -19.75 13.31
CA THR A 119 -0.22 -18.68 14.26
C THR A 119 0.38 -17.50 13.51
N PHE A 120 -0.29 -16.35 13.57
CA PHE A 120 0.01 -15.21 12.73
C PHE A 120 0.39 -13.98 13.58
N SER A 121 1.60 -13.46 13.38
CA SER A 121 2.07 -12.25 14.03
C SER A 121 1.61 -11.00 13.27
N VAL A 122 0.96 -10.08 13.96
CA VAL A 122 0.64 -8.76 13.42
C VAL A 122 1.62 -7.75 13.97
N SER A 123 2.57 -7.34 13.12
CA SER A 123 3.67 -6.43 13.43
C SER A 123 3.47 -5.04 12.80
N TYR A 124 2.22 -4.63 12.61
CA TYR A 124 1.80 -3.25 12.36
C TYR A 124 1.46 -2.54 13.66
N GLY A 125 1.58 -1.23 13.70
CA GLY A 125 1.18 -0.43 14.87
C GLY A 125 -0.32 -0.52 15.19
N TYR A 126 -0.65 -0.70 16.47
CA TYR A 126 -2.01 -0.73 17.01
C TYR A 126 -2.41 0.65 17.55
N GLY A 127 -2.67 1.57 16.69
CA GLY A 127 -3.10 2.93 17.06
C GLY A 127 -4.20 3.43 16.12
N LEU A 128 -4.13 4.68 15.77
CA LEU A 128 -5.06 5.27 14.79
C LEU A 128 -4.86 4.71 13.38
N PHE A 129 -3.67 4.16 13.09
CA PHE A 129 -3.38 3.50 11.83
C PHE A 129 -4.20 2.22 11.67
N THR A 130 -4.66 1.94 10.45
CA THR A 130 -5.60 0.85 10.16
C THR A 130 -4.95 -0.53 10.07
N GLY A 131 -3.63 -0.61 9.80
CA GLY A 131 -2.94 -1.87 9.49
C GLY A 131 -3.02 -2.91 10.58
N GLY A 132 -2.73 -2.54 11.84
CA GLY A 132 -2.70 -3.47 12.97
C GLY A 132 -4.05 -4.13 13.22
N LEU A 133 -5.07 -3.33 13.50
CA LEU A 133 -6.41 -3.85 13.81
C LEU A 133 -7.08 -4.53 12.60
N GLY A 134 -6.85 -4.04 11.38
CA GLY A 134 -7.38 -4.69 10.17
C GLY A 134 -6.87 -6.11 10.01
N ALA A 135 -5.55 -6.30 10.07
CA ALA A 135 -4.93 -7.64 10.00
C ALA A 135 -5.36 -8.53 11.17
N HIS A 136 -5.37 -7.99 12.40
CA HIS A 136 -5.74 -8.69 13.62
C HIS A 136 -7.12 -9.35 13.51
N TYR A 137 -8.16 -8.56 13.26
CA TYR A 137 -9.53 -9.09 13.16
C TYR A 137 -9.72 -10.01 11.95
N GLY A 138 -8.96 -9.83 10.87
CA GLY A 138 -8.97 -10.76 9.75
C GLY A 138 -8.43 -12.14 10.13
N VAL A 139 -7.34 -12.21 10.92
CA VAL A 139 -6.77 -13.46 11.42
C VAL A 139 -7.74 -14.16 12.38
N GLU A 140 -8.33 -13.41 13.35
CA GLU A 140 -9.33 -13.96 14.28
C GLU A 140 -10.56 -14.48 13.54
N ASN A 141 -11.09 -13.71 12.57
CA ASN A 141 -12.29 -14.11 11.81
C ASN A 141 -12.05 -15.35 10.96
N LEU A 142 -10.80 -15.57 10.49
CA LEU A 142 -10.40 -16.81 9.82
C LEU A 142 -10.36 -18.00 10.78
N GLY A 143 -10.25 -17.77 12.08
CA GLY A 143 -10.09 -18.78 13.12
C GLY A 143 -8.64 -19.20 13.36
N ALA A 144 -7.65 -18.46 12.85
CA ALA A 144 -6.24 -18.63 13.15
C ALA A 144 -5.85 -17.91 14.46
N THR A 145 -4.73 -18.31 15.06
CA THR A 145 -4.23 -17.65 16.27
C THR A 145 -3.51 -16.36 15.89
N VAL A 146 -3.90 -15.23 16.47
CA VAL A 146 -3.25 -13.94 16.28
C VAL A 146 -2.32 -13.59 17.42
N ILE A 147 -1.11 -13.14 17.11
CA ILE A 147 -0.15 -12.56 18.05
C ILE A 147 -0.09 -11.04 17.77
N PRO A 148 -0.63 -10.18 18.65
CA PRO A 148 -0.63 -8.72 18.47
C PRO A 148 0.73 -8.13 18.85
N ALA A 149 1.77 -8.41 18.05
CA ALA A 149 3.15 -8.04 18.35
C ALA A 149 3.37 -6.52 18.32
N SER A 150 2.63 -5.81 17.46
CA SER A 150 2.79 -4.37 17.23
C SER A 150 4.16 -4.04 16.62
N THR A 151 4.63 -2.81 16.75
CA THR A 151 5.95 -2.33 16.34
C THR A 151 6.88 -2.20 17.53
N GLY A 152 8.19 -2.14 17.27
CA GLY A 152 9.24 -1.98 18.30
C GLY A 152 9.78 -3.31 18.83
N ASN A 153 10.99 -3.25 19.40
CA ASN A 153 11.68 -4.38 20.00
C ASN A 153 11.76 -5.64 19.09
N THR A 154 12.42 -5.51 17.95
CA THR A 154 12.48 -6.55 16.92
C THR A 154 13.14 -7.84 17.43
N GLU A 155 14.11 -7.77 18.34
CA GLU A 155 14.69 -9.00 18.96
C GLU A 155 13.65 -9.80 19.75
N LYS A 156 12.73 -9.10 20.45
CA LYS A 156 11.60 -9.77 21.11
C LYS A 156 10.69 -10.43 20.09
N HIS A 157 10.43 -9.77 18.95
CA HIS A 157 9.62 -10.38 17.88
C HIS A 157 10.27 -11.65 17.34
N VAL A 158 11.57 -11.66 17.08
CA VAL A 158 12.31 -12.87 16.64
C VAL A 158 12.16 -14.00 17.64
N ARG A 159 12.31 -13.72 18.94
CA ARG A 159 12.09 -14.71 19.99
C ARG A 159 10.66 -15.26 19.99
N LEU A 160 9.66 -14.39 19.87
CA LEU A 160 8.25 -14.82 19.80
C LEU A 160 7.99 -15.69 18.56
N ILE A 161 8.55 -15.32 17.40
CA ILE A 161 8.43 -16.11 16.16
C ILE A 161 8.94 -17.51 16.36
N ARG A 162 10.12 -17.66 16.97
CA ARG A 162 10.72 -18.97 17.24
C ARG A 162 9.96 -19.73 18.34
N ASP A 163 9.76 -19.11 19.49
CA ASP A 163 9.27 -19.78 20.70
C ASP A 163 7.79 -20.18 20.62
N LEU A 164 6.98 -19.43 19.87
CA LEU A 164 5.56 -19.72 19.64
C LEU A 164 5.30 -20.45 18.31
N GLY A 165 6.32 -20.75 17.53
CA GLY A 165 6.18 -21.41 16.25
C GLY A 165 5.32 -20.64 15.25
N ILE A 166 5.47 -19.32 15.23
CA ILE A 166 4.67 -18.42 14.35
C ILE A 166 4.91 -18.80 12.89
N THR A 167 3.82 -19.00 12.14
CA THR A 167 3.85 -19.45 10.74
C THR A 167 3.61 -18.32 9.75
N GLY A 168 3.04 -17.21 10.19
CA GLY A 168 2.76 -16.06 9.32
C GLY A 168 3.02 -14.72 10.00
N ILE A 169 3.31 -13.71 9.18
CA ILE A 169 3.56 -12.35 9.64
C ILE A 169 2.87 -11.32 8.75
N ALA A 170 2.28 -10.29 9.35
CA ALA A 170 1.80 -9.09 8.66
C ALA A 170 2.63 -7.87 9.11
N CYS A 171 3.34 -7.25 8.17
CA CYS A 171 4.17 -6.07 8.43
C CYS A 171 4.45 -5.29 7.14
N THR A 172 5.19 -4.18 7.23
CA THR A 172 5.72 -3.52 6.04
C THR A 172 6.86 -4.32 5.43
N PRO A 173 7.08 -4.28 4.11
CA PRO A 173 8.23 -4.94 3.47
C PRO A 173 9.57 -4.51 4.06
N SER A 174 9.75 -3.21 4.32
CA SER A 174 10.97 -2.69 4.95
C SER A 174 11.21 -3.29 6.33
N TYR A 175 10.15 -3.50 7.12
CA TYR A 175 10.28 -4.15 8.43
C TYR A 175 10.62 -5.64 8.30
N ALA A 176 10.10 -6.32 7.28
CA ALA A 176 10.45 -7.72 7.01
C ALA A 176 11.94 -7.88 6.71
N LEU A 177 12.55 -6.99 5.93
CA LEU A 177 14.00 -6.97 5.71
C LEU A 177 14.77 -6.69 7.00
N TYR A 178 14.32 -5.72 7.79
CA TYR A 178 14.95 -5.44 9.09
C TYR A 178 14.83 -6.63 10.06
N LEU A 179 13.68 -7.32 10.04
CA LEU A 179 13.51 -8.55 10.81
C LEU A 179 14.52 -9.63 10.39
N ALA A 180 14.76 -9.79 9.07
CA ALA A 180 15.77 -10.72 8.56
C ALA A 180 17.18 -10.36 9.05
N GLU A 181 17.56 -9.07 9.01
CA GLU A 181 18.85 -8.60 9.59
C GLU A 181 18.97 -8.96 11.08
N VAL A 182 17.89 -8.83 11.84
CA VAL A 182 17.90 -9.14 13.28
C VAL A 182 17.98 -10.65 13.53
N VAL A 183 17.29 -11.48 12.74
CA VAL A 183 17.40 -12.94 12.79
C VAL A 183 18.87 -13.36 12.62
N GLU A 184 19.54 -12.88 11.58
CA GLU A 184 20.94 -13.16 11.28
C GLU A 184 21.88 -12.64 12.40
N ARG A 185 21.64 -11.42 12.90
CA ARG A 185 22.43 -10.83 14.00
C ARG A 185 22.32 -11.63 15.30
N MET A 186 21.19 -12.29 15.53
CA MET A 186 20.99 -13.18 16.68
C MET A 186 21.61 -14.57 16.47
N GLY A 187 22.31 -14.81 15.36
CA GLY A 187 22.94 -16.08 15.00
C GLY A 187 21.93 -17.15 14.58
N LEU A 188 20.72 -16.72 14.17
CA LEU A 188 19.65 -17.58 13.68
C LEU A 188 19.60 -17.57 12.15
N THR A 189 18.95 -18.57 11.60
CA THR A 189 18.69 -18.72 10.17
C THR A 189 17.19 -18.93 9.91
N LYS A 190 16.78 -18.91 8.66
CA LYS A 190 15.40 -19.28 8.28
C LYS A 190 14.97 -20.67 8.73
N ASN A 191 15.92 -21.57 9.00
CA ASN A 191 15.63 -22.93 9.49
C ASN A 191 15.34 -22.99 11.00
N ASP A 192 15.64 -21.92 11.73
CA ASP A 192 15.39 -21.79 13.17
C ASP A 192 14.03 -21.17 13.47
N ILE A 193 13.29 -20.75 12.42
CA ILE A 193 11.97 -20.12 12.48
C ILE A 193 11.00 -20.85 11.54
N ASN A 194 9.70 -20.82 11.87
CA ASN A 194 8.66 -21.54 11.12
C ASN A 194 7.83 -20.64 10.19
N LEU A 195 8.34 -19.47 9.82
CA LEU A 195 7.64 -18.56 8.93
C LEU A 195 7.45 -19.22 7.56
N ARG A 196 6.23 -19.19 7.04
CA ARG A 196 5.90 -19.67 5.69
C ARG A 196 5.11 -18.65 4.86
N ILE A 197 4.45 -17.66 5.51
CA ILE A 197 3.62 -16.65 4.86
C ILE A 197 3.94 -15.26 5.39
N GLY A 198 4.16 -14.30 4.47
CA GLY A 198 4.22 -12.88 4.75
C GLY A 198 3.10 -12.13 4.05
N ALA A 199 2.32 -11.33 4.77
CA ALA A 199 1.35 -10.38 4.23
C ALA A 199 1.96 -8.97 4.33
N PHE A 200 2.45 -8.43 3.21
CA PHE A 200 3.22 -7.20 3.16
C PHE A 200 2.47 -6.08 2.47
N GLY A 201 2.47 -4.90 3.04
CA GLY A 201 1.79 -3.73 2.48
C GLY A 201 2.10 -2.44 3.23
N ALA A 202 1.28 -1.43 3.02
CA ALA A 202 1.41 -0.07 3.53
C ALA A 202 2.50 0.78 2.88
N GLU A 203 3.37 0.19 2.09
CA GLU A 203 4.36 0.88 1.25
C GLU A 203 4.55 0.12 -0.07
N PRO A 204 4.95 0.80 -1.16
CA PRO A 204 5.36 0.12 -2.40
C PRO A 204 6.58 -0.75 -2.16
N TRP A 205 6.69 -1.87 -2.87
CA TRP A 205 7.84 -2.75 -2.85
C TRP A 205 7.99 -3.49 -4.17
N THR A 206 9.20 -3.91 -4.48
CA THR A 206 9.58 -4.48 -5.76
C THR A 206 9.67 -6.01 -5.71
N GLU A 207 9.68 -6.65 -6.88
CA GLU A 207 9.93 -8.10 -6.98
C GLU A 207 11.33 -8.50 -6.49
N SER A 208 12.31 -7.62 -6.64
CA SER A 208 13.66 -7.85 -6.09
C SER A 208 13.63 -7.88 -4.55
N MET A 209 12.87 -6.97 -3.94
CA MET A 209 12.66 -6.94 -2.50
C MET A 209 11.88 -8.17 -2.01
N ARG A 210 10.87 -8.62 -2.76
CA ARG A 210 10.15 -9.86 -2.49
C ARG A 210 11.11 -11.06 -2.41
N LYS A 211 11.94 -11.23 -3.44
CA LYS A 211 12.91 -12.32 -3.51
C LYS A 211 13.87 -12.32 -2.32
N GLU A 212 14.39 -11.16 -1.95
CA GLU A 212 15.30 -11.03 -0.82
C GLU A 212 14.61 -11.40 0.51
N ILE A 213 13.39 -10.91 0.75
CA ILE A 213 12.62 -11.26 1.94
C ILE A 213 12.34 -12.77 1.98
N GLU A 214 11.86 -13.36 0.88
CA GLU A 214 11.52 -14.77 0.77
C GLU A 214 12.76 -15.66 1.00
N GLU A 215 13.90 -15.28 0.45
CA GLU A 215 15.14 -16.01 0.60
C GLU A 215 15.67 -16.00 2.05
N ARG A 216 15.69 -14.80 2.66
CA ARG A 216 16.27 -14.60 4.01
C ARG A 216 15.38 -15.15 5.12
N LEU A 217 14.06 -15.02 5.01
CA LEU A 217 13.11 -15.47 6.04
C LEU A 217 12.49 -16.84 5.77
N GLY A 218 12.67 -17.42 4.58
CA GLY A 218 12.15 -18.74 4.22
C GLY A 218 10.64 -18.80 4.06
N LEU A 219 10.00 -17.69 3.75
CA LEU A 219 8.54 -17.56 3.59
C LEU A 219 8.16 -17.23 2.15
N LYS A 220 6.83 -17.23 1.84
CA LYS A 220 6.25 -16.64 0.66
C LYS A 220 5.63 -15.29 1.00
N GLY A 221 6.04 -14.24 0.28
CA GLY A 221 5.60 -12.87 0.48
C GLY A 221 4.45 -12.50 -0.45
N TYR A 222 3.33 -12.04 0.10
CA TYR A 222 2.15 -11.62 -0.64
C TYR A 222 1.84 -10.16 -0.40
N ASN A 223 1.52 -9.45 -1.48
CA ASN A 223 1.11 -8.06 -1.39
C ASN A 223 -0.32 -7.96 -0.86
N ILE A 224 -0.53 -7.04 0.10
CA ILE A 224 -1.84 -6.63 0.55
C ILE A 224 -1.97 -5.12 0.43
N TYR A 225 -3.00 -4.68 -0.29
CA TYR A 225 -3.23 -3.28 -0.55
C TYR A 225 -4.46 -2.77 0.18
N GLY A 226 -4.39 -1.54 0.59
CA GLY A 226 -5.48 -0.75 1.15
C GLY A 226 -5.00 0.59 1.66
N LEU A 227 -5.92 1.46 1.96
CA LEU A 227 -5.67 2.78 2.53
C LEU A 227 -6.73 3.10 3.58
N SER A 228 -6.34 3.88 4.59
CA SER A 228 -7.21 4.19 5.74
C SER A 228 -8.53 4.82 5.31
N GLU A 229 -8.51 5.66 4.30
CA GLU A 229 -9.67 6.40 3.79
C GLU A 229 -10.73 5.44 3.22
N ILE A 230 -10.33 4.36 2.57
CA ILE A 230 -11.24 3.36 1.97
C ILE A 230 -11.68 2.35 3.05
N MET A 231 -10.75 1.50 3.53
CA MET A 231 -11.05 0.54 4.60
C MET A 231 -9.79 0.09 5.37
N GLY A 232 -8.59 0.38 4.91
CA GLY A 232 -7.32 -0.15 5.40
C GLY A 232 -6.90 -1.38 4.60
N PRO A 233 -6.08 -2.31 5.14
CA PRO A 233 -5.67 -3.50 4.39
C PRO A 233 -6.89 -4.37 4.06
N GLY A 234 -6.84 -5.07 2.92
CA GLY A 234 -7.91 -5.96 2.48
C GLY A 234 -8.76 -5.41 1.34
N VAL A 235 -8.44 -4.25 0.77
CA VAL A 235 -9.10 -3.75 -0.45
C VAL A 235 -8.72 -4.61 -1.64
N SER A 236 -7.42 -4.93 -1.76
CA SER A 236 -6.90 -5.83 -2.78
C SER A 236 -5.76 -6.68 -2.21
N TYR A 237 -5.53 -7.85 -2.81
CA TYR A 237 -4.63 -8.87 -2.32
C TYR A 237 -4.12 -9.78 -3.43
N GLU A 238 -2.90 -10.23 -3.33
CA GLU A 238 -2.39 -11.29 -4.19
C GLU A 238 -3.01 -12.66 -3.82
N CYS A 239 -2.84 -13.62 -4.69
CA CYS A 239 -3.07 -15.03 -4.40
C CYS A 239 -1.75 -15.79 -4.52
N GLN A 240 -1.78 -17.12 -4.40
CA GLN A 240 -0.58 -17.96 -4.47
C GLN A 240 0.16 -17.88 -5.82
N GLU A 241 -0.50 -17.40 -6.87
CA GLU A 241 0.11 -17.17 -8.19
C GLU A 241 1.03 -15.95 -8.24
N GLN A 242 0.95 -15.04 -7.26
CA GLN A 242 1.74 -13.79 -7.18
C GLN A 242 1.73 -12.96 -8.48
N HIS A 243 0.60 -13.01 -9.22
CA HIS A 243 0.44 -12.35 -10.50
C HIS A 243 -0.72 -11.36 -10.49
N GLY A 244 -0.44 -10.17 -9.99
CA GLY A 244 -1.42 -9.12 -9.74
C GLY A 244 -2.26 -9.35 -8.49
N SER A 245 -2.93 -8.29 -8.04
CA SER A 245 -3.71 -8.28 -6.82
C SER A 245 -5.20 -8.28 -7.12
N HIS A 246 -5.94 -9.30 -6.66
CA HIS A 246 -7.40 -9.37 -6.75
C HIS A 246 -8.03 -8.28 -5.91
N ILE A 247 -9.01 -7.57 -6.45
CA ILE A 247 -9.80 -6.57 -5.75
C ILE A 247 -11.03 -7.25 -5.15
N ASN A 248 -11.38 -6.94 -3.89
CA ASN A 248 -12.66 -7.32 -3.31
C ASN A 248 -13.79 -6.46 -3.91
N GLU A 249 -14.01 -6.64 -5.22
CA GLU A 249 -14.83 -5.77 -6.08
C GLU A 249 -16.34 -5.79 -5.77
N ASP A 250 -16.79 -6.75 -4.99
CA ASP A 250 -18.13 -6.73 -4.40
C ASP A 250 -18.27 -5.63 -3.33
N HIS A 251 -17.19 -5.19 -2.73
CA HIS A 251 -17.14 -4.12 -1.73
C HIS A 251 -16.51 -2.81 -2.25
N PHE A 252 -15.59 -2.89 -3.20
CA PHE A 252 -14.80 -1.76 -3.70
C PHE A 252 -14.81 -1.74 -5.22
N TYR A 253 -15.49 -0.78 -5.82
CA TYR A 253 -15.42 -0.59 -7.27
C TYR A 253 -14.17 0.21 -7.62
N SER A 254 -13.42 -0.25 -8.59
CA SER A 254 -12.17 0.35 -9.05
C SER A 254 -12.30 0.95 -10.44
N GLU A 255 -11.67 2.10 -10.65
CA GLU A 255 -11.49 2.74 -11.95
C GLU A 255 -10.01 3.12 -12.10
N ILE A 256 -9.53 3.15 -13.33
CA ILE A 256 -8.25 3.78 -13.68
C ILE A 256 -8.57 5.04 -14.48
N ILE A 257 -7.99 6.16 -14.09
CA ILE A 257 -8.19 7.44 -14.77
C ILE A 257 -6.88 8.08 -15.17
N ASN A 258 -6.92 8.91 -16.20
CA ASN A 258 -5.83 9.83 -16.48
C ASN A 258 -5.78 10.88 -15.35
N PRO A 259 -4.65 11.06 -14.64
CA PRO A 259 -4.58 11.98 -13.50
C PRO A 259 -4.75 13.46 -13.86
N GLU A 260 -4.57 13.83 -15.14
CA GLU A 260 -4.67 15.21 -15.65
C GLU A 260 -6.07 15.50 -16.24
N THR A 261 -6.54 14.65 -17.17
CA THR A 261 -7.84 14.84 -17.84
C THR A 261 -9.02 14.32 -17.03
N LEU A 262 -8.78 13.44 -16.04
CA LEU A 262 -9.78 12.76 -15.21
C LEU A 262 -10.67 11.79 -16.00
N GLU A 263 -10.37 11.51 -17.23
CA GLU A 263 -11.07 10.55 -18.06
C GLU A 263 -10.70 9.12 -17.66
N ARG A 264 -11.65 8.21 -17.69
CA ARG A 264 -11.42 6.79 -17.46
C ARG A 264 -10.56 6.21 -18.57
N LEU A 265 -9.53 5.47 -18.20
CA LEU A 265 -8.66 4.75 -19.12
C LEU A 265 -9.16 3.32 -19.35
N PRO A 266 -8.87 2.73 -20.51
CA PRO A 266 -9.09 1.31 -20.76
C PRO A 266 -8.30 0.41 -19.80
N ASP A 267 -8.80 -0.80 -19.58
CA ASP A 267 -8.09 -1.82 -18.82
C ASP A 267 -6.74 -2.13 -19.50
N GLY A 268 -5.70 -2.36 -18.69
CA GLY A 268 -4.31 -2.53 -19.13
C GLY A 268 -3.50 -1.23 -19.19
N GLU A 269 -4.11 -0.08 -19.33
CA GLU A 269 -3.39 1.21 -19.29
C GLU A 269 -3.08 1.64 -17.86
N VAL A 270 -1.89 2.23 -17.67
CA VAL A 270 -1.46 2.76 -16.36
C VAL A 270 -2.02 4.14 -16.15
N GLY A 271 -2.71 4.33 -15.02
CA GLY A 271 -3.26 5.62 -14.58
C GLY A 271 -3.48 5.67 -13.08
N GLU A 272 -4.16 6.71 -12.62
CA GLU A 272 -4.50 6.89 -11.22
C GLU A 272 -5.65 5.96 -10.81
N LEU A 273 -5.43 5.17 -9.77
CA LEU A 273 -6.43 4.30 -9.18
C LEU A 273 -7.47 5.12 -8.39
N VAL A 274 -8.72 4.82 -8.64
CA VAL A 274 -9.88 5.43 -7.98
C VAL A 274 -10.74 4.34 -7.38
N PHE A 275 -11.21 4.53 -6.15
CA PHE A 275 -12.13 3.59 -5.50
C PHE A 275 -13.45 4.24 -5.08
N THR A 276 -14.52 3.47 -5.24
CA THR A 276 -15.83 3.73 -4.61
C THR A 276 -16.14 2.62 -3.61
N THR A 277 -16.47 2.99 -2.37
CA THR A 277 -16.76 2.04 -1.28
C THR A 277 -18.23 1.62 -1.32
N LEU A 278 -18.55 0.53 -2.03
CA LEU A 278 -19.94 0.11 -2.30
C LEU A 278 -20.75 -0.29 -1.06
N THR A 279 -20.09 -0.66 0.05
CA THR A 279 -20.77 -1.24 1.22
C THR A 279 -20.45 -0.57 2.53
N LYS A 280 -19.58 0.44 2.54
CA LYS A 280 -19.20 1.19 3.73
C LYS A 280 -20.36 2.11 4.17
N GLU A 281 -20.70 2.11 5.45
CA GLU A 281 -21.82 2.87 5.98
C GLU A 281 -21.40 4.08 6.81
N GLY A 282 -20.31 3.96 7.58
CA GLY A 282 -19.88 5.01 8.51
C GLY A 282 -19.42 6.27 7.79
N MET A 283 -18.48 6.10 6.89
CA MET A 283 -17.89 7.19 6.09
C MET A 283 -17.56 6.67 4.70
N PRO A 284 -18.58 6.51 3.85
CA PRO A 284 -18.41 6.02 2.49
C PRO A 284 -17.78 7.07 1.58
N LEU A 285 -17.05 6.63 0.55
CA LEU A 285 -16.42 7.49 -0.44
C LEU A 285 -16.88 7.14 -1.86
N LEU A 286 -17.27 8.17 -2.61
CA LEU A 286 -17.53 8.08 -4.04
C LEU A 286 -16.28 8.50 -4.80
N ARG A 287 -15.86 7.68 -5.77
CA ARG A 287 -14.77 7.94 -6.70
C ARG A 287 -13.55 8.61 -6.06
N TYR A 288 -13.05 7.98 -4.98
CA TYR A 288 -11.92 8.52 -4.23
C TYR A 288 -10.62 8.36 -5.00
N ARG A 289 -9.96 9.48 -5.28
CA ARG A 289 -8.66 9.55 -5.96
C ARG A 289 -7.54 9.17 -5.00
N THR A 290 -6.93 8.01 -5.21
CA THR A 290 -5.90 7.47 -4.30
C THR A 290 -4.54 8.11 -4.51
N LYS A 291 -4.29 8.66 -5.69
CA LYS A 291 -2.97 9.08 -6.18
C LYS A 291 -2.02 7.92 -6.49
N ASP A 292 -2.38 6.68 -6.22
CA ASP A 292 -1.59 5.51 -6.59
C ASP A 292 -1.73 5.21 -8.08
N LEU A 293 -0.61 4.91 -8.75
CA LEU A 293 -0.56 4.61 -10.18
C LEU A 293 -0.47 3.10 -10.39
N THR A 294 -1.41 2.54 -11.13
CA THR A 294 -1.50 1.12 -11.48
C THR A 294 -2.33 0.93 -12.74
N SER A 295 -2.54 -0.31 -13.16
CA SER A 295 -3.49 -0.69 -14.22
C SER A 295 -4.40 -1.81 -13.75
N LEU A 296 -5.62 -1.92 -14.30
CA LEU A 296 -6.44 -3.12 -14.17
C LEU A 296 -5.96 -4.18 -15.15
N MET A 297 -5.95 -5.44 -14.71
CA MET A 297 -5.42 -6.55 -15.50
C MET A 297 -6.56 -7.35 -16.09
N GLU A 298 -6.49 -7.56 -17.40
CA GLU A 298 -7.40 -8.43 -18.11
C GLU A 298 -7.10 -9.93 -17.87
N GLY A 299 -8.08 -10.77 -18.13
CA GLY A 299 -7.97 -12.21 -18.14
C GLY A 299 -8.14 -12.88 -16.77
N GLU A 300 -8.30 -14.20 -16.83
CA GLU A 300 -8.52 -15.05 -15.67
C GLU A 300 -7.21 -15.30 -14.90
N CYS A 301 -7.34 -15.50 -13.59
CA CYS A 301 -6.22 -15.94 -12.77
C CYS A 301 -6.22 -17.47 -12.67
N PRO A 302 -5.05 -18.15 -12.81
CA PRO A 302 -4.96 -19.60 -12.63
C PRO A 302 -5.46 -20.09 -11.25
N CYS A 303 -5.52 -19.22 -10.26
CA CYS A 303 -6.08 -19.53 -8.93
C CYS A 303 -7.61 -19.81 -8.94
N GLY A 304 -8.30 -19.58 -10.07
CA GLY A 304 -9.75 -19.78 -10.25
C GLY A 304 -10.64 -18.67 -9.69
N ARG A 305 -10.08 -17.62 -9.13
CA ARG A 305 -10.86 -16.43 -8.70
C ARG A 305 -11.21 -15.57 -9.90
N THR A 306 -12.47 -15.12 -9.93
CA THR A 306 -13.03 -14.30 -11.02
C THR A 306 -12.97 -12.79 -10.74
N ASN A 307 -12.47 -12.38 -9.59
CA ASN A 307 -12.30 -10.97 -9.24
C ASN A 307 -11.30 -10.30 -10.19
N ILE A 308 -11.61 -9.06 -10.57
CA ILE A 308 -10.68 -8.23 -11.32
C ILE A 308 -9.36 -8.06 -10.53
N ARG A 309 -8.25 -8.00 -11.25
CA ARG A 309 -6.93 -7.78 -10.65
C ARG A 309 -6.39 -6.42 -11.04
N MET A 310 -5.54 -5.88 -10.18
CA MET A 310 -4.69 -4.74 -10.51
C MET A 310 -3.22 -5.16 -10.54
N SER A 311 -2.41 -4.48 -11.31
CA SER A 311 -0.95 -4.63 -11.31
C SER A 311 -0.34 -4.12 -10.00
N GLY A 312 0.95 -4.31 -9.80
CA GLY A 312 1.67 -3.65 -8.72
C GLY A 312 1.59 -2.12 -8.83
N ILE A 313 1.63 -1.44 -7.70
CA ILE A 313 1.70 0.02 -7.68
C ILE A 313 3.06 0.46 -8.22
N VAL A 314 3.07 1.16 -9.34
CA VAL A 314 4.29 1.70 -9.96
C VAL A 314 4.84 2.93 -9.24
N GLY A 315 3.97 3.65 -8.52
CA GLY A 315 4.32 4.85 -7.75
C GLY A 315 3.07 5.64 -7.38
N ARG A 316 3.28 6.83 -6.86
CA ARG A 316 2.19 7.78 -6.58
C ARG A 316 2.37 9.02 -7.43
N SER A 317 1.28 9.57 -7.93
CA SER A 317 1.33 10.82 -8.72
C SER A 317 1.78 12.03 -7.89
N ASP A 318 1.65 11.97 -6.55
CA ASP A 318 2.08 13.02 -5.61
C ASP A 318 3.47 12.73 -4.95
N ASP A 319 4.01 11.51 -5.08
CA ASP A 319 5.38 11.15 -4.65
C ASP A 319 6.36 11.14 -5.83
N MET A 320 5.88 11.41 -7.02
CA MET A 320 6.67 11.50 -8.24
C MET A 320 7.60 12.72 -8.15
N LEU A 321 8.88 12.46 -8.26
CA LEU A 321 9.89 13.51 -8.29
C LEU A 321 10.08 13.98 -9.73
N ILE A 322 9.75 15.21 -10.02
CA ILE A 322 10.09 15.81 -11.31
C ILE A 322 11.49 16.37 -11.21
N ILE A 323 12.45 15.75 -11.88
CA ILE A 323 13.86 16.16 -11.89
C ILE A 323 14.25 16.56 -13.30
N ARG A 324 14.46 17.85 -13.54
CA ARG A 324 14.79 18.40 -14.87
C ARG A 324 13.78 17.99 -15.96
N GLY A 325 12.49 17.97 -15.62
CA GLY A 325 11.41 17.59 -16.54
C GLY A 325 11.23 16.08 -16.74
N ILE A 326 11.96 15.24 -16.01
CA ILE A 326 11.83 13.78 -16.05
C ILE A 326 11.14 13.31 -14.77
N ASN A 327 10.15 12.44 -14.92
CA ASN A 327 9.45 11.80 -13.81
C ASN A 327 10.28 10.66 -13.23
N VAL A 328 10.61 10.76 -11.95
CA VAL A 328 11.40 9.76 -11.21
C VAL A 328 10.58 9.23 -10.06
N PHE A 329 10.42 7.92 -10.00
CA PHE A 329 9.77 7.25 -8.88
C PHE A 329 10.81 6.58 -7.96
N PRO A 330 10.68 6.70 -6.63
CA PRO A 330 11.58 6.03 -5.69
C PRO A 330 11.70 4.51 -5.92
N SER A 331 10.62 3.86 -6.36
CA SER A 331 10.60 2.43 -6.70
C SER A 331 11.53 2.04 -7.84
N GLN A 332 11.76 2.95 -8.82
CA GLN A 332 12.71 2.70 -9.90
C GLN A 332 14.16 2.66 -9.37
N VAL A 333 14.49 3.57 -8.44
CA VAL A 333 15.81 3.59 -7.79
C VAL A 333 16.01 2.34 -6.93
N GLU A 334 14.98 1.95 -6.15
CA GLU A 334 14.99 0.75 -5.33
C GLU A 334 15.26 -0.51 -6.15
N SER A 335 14.56 -0.67 -7.27
CA SER A 335 14.77 -1.81 -8.17
C SER A 335 16.22 -1.90 -8.65
N VAL A 336 16.83 -0.77 -9.02
CA VAL A 336 18.23 -0.73 -9.46
C VAL A 336 19.20 -1.12 -8.35
N ILE A 337 18.96 -0.65 -7.12
CA ILE A 337 19.81 -0.96 -5.96
C ILE A 337 19.75 -2.45 -5.64
N LEU A 338 18.55 -3.02 -5.57
CA LEU A 338 18.33 -4.43 -5.21
C LEU A 338 18.81 -5.41 -6.29
N ASP A 339 18.93 -4.98 -7.54
CA ASP A 339 19.55 -5.76 -8.62
C ASP A 339 21.09 -5.84 -8.50
N MET A 340 21.69 -5.13 -7.56
CA MET A 340 23.14 -5.08 -7.37
C MET A 340 23.53 -5.70 -6.01
N PRO A 341 24.15 -6.90 -5.98
CA PRO A 341 24.38 -7.65 -4.73
C PRO A 341 25.35 -6.97 -3.75
N GLN A 342 25.99 -5.88 -4.17
CA GLN A 342 26.92 -5.12 -3.32
C GLN A 342 26.21 -4.18 -2.34
N PHE A 343 24.91 -3.90 -2.55
CA PHE A 343 24.17 -2.90 -1.79
C PHE A 343 23.14 -3.52 -0.87
N GLU A 344 22.91 -2.86 0.25
CA GLU A 344 21.78 -3.13 1.16
C GLU A 344 20.50 -2.45 0.60
N PRO A 345 19.30 -2.94 0.98
CA PRO A 345 18.03 -2.32 0.57
C PRO A 345 17.77 -0.95 1.21
N GLN A 346 18.70 -0.47 2.04
CA GLN A 346 18.60 0.81 2.72
C GLN A 346 19.19 1.91 1.87
N TYR A 347 18.29 2.83 1.46
CA TYR A 347 18.67 3.99 0.66
C TYR A 347 17.86 5.24 1.03
N MET A 348 18.34 6.39 0.60
CA MET A 348 17.68 7.69 0.73
C MET A 348 17.88 8.50 -0.55
N LEU A 349 16.82 9.10 -1.03
CA LEU A 349 16.84 10.06 -2.13
C LEU A 349 16.87 11.47 -1.55
N VAL A 350 17.87 12.25 -1.94
CA VAL A 350 17.95 13.66 -1.57
C VAL A 350 17.82 14.49 -2.84
N VAL A 351 16.82 15.35 -2.87
CA VAL A 351 16.57 16.25 -3.99
C VAL A 351 16.88 17.67 -3.56
N ASP A 352 17.75 18.31 -4.29
CA ASP A 352 18.17 19.69 -4.08
C ASP A 352 17.98 20.51 -5.36
N ARG A 353 17.92 21.84 -5.19
CA ARG A 353 17.96 22.79 -6.31
C ARG A 353 19.12 23.74 -6.17
N LYS A 354 20.09 23.65 -7.08
CA LYS A 354 21.27 24.54 -7.14
C LYS A 354 21.27 25.28 -8.47
N ASN A 355 21.39 26.60 -8.44
CA ASN A 355 21.43 27.45 -9.64
C ASN A 355 20.28 27.16 -10.60
N ASN A 356 19.06 27.04 -10.11
CA ASN A 356 17.83 26.70 -10.85
C ASN A 356 17.82 25.31 -11.53
N LEU A 357 18.77 24.44 -11.21
CA LEU A 357 18.79 23.06 -11.70
C LEU A 357 18.56 22.09 -10.53
N ASP A 358 17.62 21.19 -10.75
CA ASP A 358 17.37 20.11 -9.80
C ASP A 358 18.49 19.06 -9.87
N SER A 359 18.89 18.58 -8.70
CA SER A 359 19.85 17.48 -8.55
C SER A 359 19.22 16.36 -7.71
N LEU A 360 19.50 15.13 -8.12
CA LEU A 360 19.13 13.93 -7.39
C LEU A 360 20.38 13.28 -6.83
N GLN A 361 20.44 13.07 -5.52
CA GLN A 361 21.46 12.25 -4.87
C GLN A 361 20.83 10.98 -4.33
N VAL A 362 21.44 9.84 -4.64
CA VAL A 362 21.06 8.52 -4.11
C VAL A 362 22.11 8.12 -3.08
N GLN A 363 21.71 8.10 -1.81
CA GLN A 363 22.52 7.58 -0.70
C GLN A 363 22.13 6.11 -0.50
N VAL A 364 23.10 5.20 -0.51
CA VAL A 364 22.85 3.75 -0.41
C VAL A 364 23.92 3.09 0.46
N GLU A 365 23.51 2.17 1.32
CA GLU A 365 24.44 1.39 2.13
C GLU A 365 25.14 0.32 1.30
N VAL A 366 26.42 0.19 1.51
CA VAL A 366 27.22 -0.94 0.98
C VAL A 366 27.14 -2.09 1.95
N ARG A 367 26.92 -3.31 1.45
CA ARG A 367 26.96 -4.52 2.29
C ARG A 367 28.33 -4.69 2.93
N LYS A 368 28.35 -5.17 4.15
CA LYS A 368 29.57 -5.31 4.94
C LYS A 368 30.70 -6.07 4.22
N ASP A 369 30.34 -7.11 3.48
CA ASP A 369 31.29 -7.96 2.75
C ASP A 369 31.94 -7.26 1.53
N PHE A 370 31.34 -6.19 1.05
CA PHE A 370 31.81 -5.38 -0.07
C PHE A 370 32.36 -4.02 0.37
N PHE A 371 32.15 -3.64 1.63
CA PHE A 371 32.69 -2.39 2.16
C PHE A 371 34.18 -2.54 2.50
N SER A 372 35.01 -1.74 1.86
CA SER A 372 36.46 -1.78 2.07
C SER A 372 37.10 -0.41 1.99
N ASP A 373 38.31 -0.28 2.55
CA ASP A 373 39.13 0.93 2.45
C ASP A 373 39.79 1.10 1.06
N ASP A 374 39.61 0.14 0.15
CA ASP A 374 40.11 0.24 -1.21
C ASP A 374 39.26 1.25 -2.03
N MET A 375 39.83 2.43 -2.20
CA MET A 375 39.21 3.50 -2.96
C MET A 375 38.89 3.13 -4.40
N GLY A 376 39.69 2.26 -5.02
CA GLY A 376 39.47 1.81 -6.40
C GLY A 376 38.18 1.00 -6.54
N SER A 377 37.99 0.02 -5.67
CA SER A 377 36.79 -0.83 -5.58
C SER A 377 35.54 -0.01 -5.29
N MET A 378 35.62 0.90 -4.31
CA MET A 378 34.48 1.76 -3.94
C MET A 378 34.07 2.72 -5.07
N LEU A 379 35.03 3.30 -5.78
CA LEU A 379 34.75 4.16 -6.95
C LEU A 379 34.16 3.36 -8.10
N ALA A 380 34.61 2.12 -8.33
CA ALA A 380 34.05 1.25 -9.36
C ALA A 380 32.57 0.91 -9.07
N MET A 381 32.24 0.54 -7.82
CA MET A 381 30.84 0.29 -7.38
C MET A 381 29.96 1.54 -7.53
N LYS A 382 30.45 2.70 -7.08
CA LYS A 382 29.77 3.99 -7.24
C LYS A 382 29.45 4.27 -8.71
N LYS A 383 30.43 4.07 -9.60
CA LYS A 383 30.26 4.28 -11.03
C LYS A 383 29.26 3.32 -11.63
N ALA A 384 29.36 2.02 -11.32
CA ALA A 384 28.42 1.00 -11.80
C ALA A 384 26.97 1.31 -11.42
N LEU A 385 26.72 1.70 -10.19
CA LEU A 385 25.38 2.11 -9.73
C LEU A 385 24.92 3.38 -10.45
N SER A 386 25.79 4.39 -10.58
CA SER A 386 25.44 5.64 -11.28
C SER A 386 25.08 5.40 -12.76
N ASP A 387 25.83 4.53 -13.45
CA ASP A 387 25.58 4.18 -14.85
C ASP A 387 24.25 3.42 -14.99
N LYS A 388 23.95 2.49 -14.08
CA LYS A 388 22.71 1.72 -14.09
C LYS A 388 21.49 2.61 -13.76
N LEU A 389 21.61 3.49 -12.77
CA LEU A 389 20.57 4.49 -12.45
C LEU A 389 20.31 5.40 -13.66
N LYS A 390 21.36 5.89 -14.32
CA LYS A 390 21.21 6.73 -15.53
C LYS A 390 20.47 6.01 -16.66
N SER A 391 20.74 4.72 -16.83
CA SER A 391 20.05 3.91 -17.85
C SER A 391 18.55 3.77 -17.59
N VAL A 392 18.15 3.62 -16.31
CA VAL A 392 16.75 3.41 -15.92
C VAL A 392 15.99 4.74 -15.80
N LEU A 393 16.63 5.75 -15.20
CA LEU A 393 15.96 7.02 -14.89
C LEU A 393 16.05 8.04 -16.03
N SER A 394 16.90 7.80 -17.04
CA SER A 394 17.22 8.75 -18.11
C SER A 394 17.81 10.09 -17.62
N ILE A 395 18.21 10.17 -16.36
CA ILE A 395 18.90 11.30 -15.74
C ILE A 395 20.14 10.83 -14.99
N SER A 396 21.10 11.73 -14.79
CA SER A 396 22.25 11.44 -13.94
C SER A 396 21.91 11.75 -12.49
N ALA A 397 22.07 10.76 -11.61
CA ALA A 397 22.00 10.89 -10.17
C ALA A 397 23.41 10.88 -9.56
N GLU A 398 23.62 11.68 -8.53
CA GLU A 398 24.82 11.60 -7.70
C GLU A 398 24.68 10.42 -6.76
N VAL A 399 25.61 9.47 -6.81
CA VAL A 399 25.62 8.34 -5.86
C VAL A 399 26.53 8.65 -4.69
N LYS A 400 26.03 8.46 -3.47
CA LYS A 400 26.80 8.52 -2.22
C LYS A 400 26.73 7.17 -1.55
N LEU A 401 27.87 6.47 -1.51
CA LEU A 401 28.01 5.23 -0.77
C LEU A 401 28.05 5.52 0.71
N MET A 402 27.25 4.79 1.47
CA MET A 402 27.13 4.91 2.92
C MET A 402 27.72 3.67 3.59
N GLU A 403 28.27 3.85 4.79
CA GLU A 403 28.76 2.74 5.61
C GLU A 403 27.62 1.79 5.98
N PRO A 404 27.92 0.50 6.21
CA PRO A 404 26.94 -0.46 6.72
C PRO A 404 26.27 0.03 8.01
N ASN A 405 24.96 -0.10 8.11
CA ASN A 405 24.12 0.30 9.24
C ASN A 405 24.11 1.82 9.55
N SER A 406 24.42 2.69 8.59
CA SER A 406 24.43 4.14 8.77
C SER A 406 23.10 4.83 8.43
N ILE A 407 22.23 4.18 7.64
CA ILE A 407 20.87 4.67 7.36
C ILE A 407 19.90 4.11 8.40
N ALA A 408 19.09 4.99 8.99
CA ALA A 408 18.15 4.60 10.02
C ALA A 408 17.14 3.55 9.53
N ARG A 409 16.95 2.48 10.30
CA ARG A 409 15.93 1.46 10.05
C ARG A 409 14.57 1.96 10.49
N SER A 410 13.55 1.66 9.71
CA SER A 410 12.16 1.99 10.05
C SER A 410 11.45 0.75 10.58
N GLU A 411 10.81 0.88 11.74
CA GLU A 411 9.91 -0.14 12.30
C GLU A 411 8.48 -0.01 11.77
N GLY A 412 8.25 0.93 10.86
CA GLY A 412 6.98 1.19 10.19
C GLY A 412 7.21 1.59 8.73
N LYS A 413 6.42 2.54 8.22
CA LYS A 413 6.56 3.05 6.85
C LYS A 413 7.88 3.81 6.69
N SER A 414 8.70 3.39 5.75
CA SER A 414 9.99 4.02 5.46
C SER A 414 9.83 5.38 4.77
N LYS A 415 10.56 6.39 5.25
CA LYS A 415 10.70 7.67 4.55
C LYS A 415 11.95 7.58 3.66
N ARG A 416 11.75 7.52 2.35
CA ARG A 416 12.81 7.32 1.36
C ARG A 416 13.27 8.60 0.66
N VAL A 417 12.57 9.72 0.84
CA VAL A 417 12.81 10.96 0.11
C VAL A 417 12.96 12.13 1.07
N ILE A 418 13.99 12.94 0.84
CA ILE A 418 14.21 14.26 1.42
C ILE A 418 14.22 15.25 0.25
N ASP A 419 13.17 16.03 0.10
CA ASP A 419 13.10 17.09 -0.91
C ASP A 419 13.37 18.43 -0.26
N ASN A 420 14.53 19.00 -0.54
CA ASN A 420 14.99 20.29 -0.01
C ASN A 420 14.62 21.46 -0.94
N ARG A 421 13.91 21.20 -2.03
CA ARG A 421 13.50 22.27 -2.93
C ARG A 421 12.39 23.08 -2.30
N ILE A 422 12.53 24.37 -2.31
CA ILE A 422 11.43 25.29 -2.01
C ILE A 422 10.59 25.38 -3.29
N LEU A 423 9.54 24.58 -3.36
CA LEU A 423 8.52 24.69 -4.41
C LEU A 423 7.61 25.87 -4.04
N LYS A 424 7.69 26.94 -4.84
CA LYS A 424 6.79 28.11 -4.71
C LYS A 424 5.45 27.81 -5.34
#